data_0efe9e27eac9a72369904813f30d90c2
#
_entry.id   0efe9e27eac9a72369904813f30d90c2
#
_cell.length_a   1.000
_cell.length_b   1.000
_cell.length_c   1.000
_cell.angle_alpha   90.00
_cell.angle_beta   90.00
_cell.angle_gamma   90.00
#
_symmetry.space_group_name_H-M   'P 1'
#
loop_
_entity.id
_entity.type
_entity.pdbx_description
1 polymer ?
#
loop_
_entity_poly.entity_id
_entity_poly.type
_entity_poly.pdbx_seq_one_letter_code
_entity_poly.pdbx_strand_id
1 'polypeptide(L)'
;MGPDDYRRIALGMAGAVERVHMGHPDFRAPGLNGRIFATIHHSHESGSLLLTPAQQQRFLDEVPDAFYPVAGAWGRGGATSVRFAAVDEETLGEAMTLAWQNAMNKAVKKPVRRPARKQKPKGKK
;
A
#
# COMPACT_ATOMS: atom_id res chain seq x y z
N MET A 1 18.77 -2.86 -0.22
CA MET A 1 18.02 -4.03 0.26
C MET A 1 17.37 -4.77 -0.91
N GLY A 2 16.92 -5.97 -0.69
CA GLY A 2 16.35 -6.79 -1.74
C GLY A 2 14.93 -7.21 -1.44
N PRO A 3 14.36 -8.06 -2.31
CA PRO A 3 12.97 -8.47 -2.15
C PRO A 3 12.72 -9.24 -0.85
N ASP A 4 13.70 -9.98 -0.34
CA ASP A 4 13.51 -10.70 0.91
C ASP A 4 13.39 -9.76 2.10
N ASP A 5 14.10 -8.64 2.08
CA ASP A 5 13.96 -7.63 3.13
C ASP A 5 12.58 -6.99 3.07
N TYR A 6 12.12 -6.69 1.86
CA TYR A 6 10.80 -6.11 1.66
C TYR A 6 9.72 -7.08 2.17
N ARG A 7 9.85 -8.36 1.83
CA ARG A 7 8.91 -9.39 2.30
C ARG A 7 8.90 -9.48 3.82
N ARG A 8 10.08 -9.48 4.42
CA ARG A 8 10.21 -9.57 5.88
C ARG A 8 9.49 -8.39 6.56
N ILE A 9 9.68 -7.19 6.03
CA ILE A 9 9.05 -6.01 6.60
C ILE A 9 7.53 -6.08 6.44
N ALA A 10 7.05 -6.48 5.25
CA ALA A 10 5.61 -6.61 5.02
C ALA A 10 4.97 -7.65 5.95
N LEU A 11 5.62 -8.79 6.10
CA LEU A 11 5.09 -9.86 6.95
C LEU A 11 5.25 -9.57 8.42
N GLY A 12 6.03 -8.56 8.77
CA GLY A 12 6.12 -8.08 10.15
C GLY A 12 4.91 -7.28 10.60
N MET A 13 4.07 -6.85 9.68
CA MET A 13 2.84 -6.14 10.05
C MET A 13 1.87 -7.14 10.66
N ALA A 14 1.12 -6.69 11.68
CA ALA A 14 0.24 -7.59 12.44
C ALA A 14 -0.78 -8.25 11.52
N GLY A 15 -0.78 -9.58 11.52
CA GLY A 15 -1.75 -10.37 10.77
C GLY A 15 -1.56 -10.41 9.27
N ALA A 16 -0.46 -9.85 8.77
CA ALA A 16 -0.23 -9.78 7.33
C ALA A 16 -0.08 -11.18 6.73
N VAL A 17 -0.62 -11.35 5.53
CA VAL A 17 -0.62 -12.62 4.81
C VAL A 17 -0.04 -12.39 3.42
N GLU A 18 0.84 -13.27 2.99
CA GLU A 18 1.39 -13.23 1.64
C GLU A 18 0.58 -14.13 0.72
N ARG A 19 0.26 -13.63 -0.46
CA ARG A 19 -0.38 -14.42 -1.51
C ARG A 19 0.34 -14.16 -2.83
N VAL A 20 -0.03 -14.93 -3.83
CA VAL A 20 0.53 -14.76 -5.16
C VAL A 20 -0.60 -14.43 -6.11
N HIS A 21 -0.44 -13.38 -6.90
CA HIS A 21 -1.43 -12.96 -7.87
C HIS A 21 -0.72 -12.64 -9.17
N MET A 22 -1.16 -13.26 -10.26
CA MET A 22 -0.58 -13.02 -11.58
C MET A 22 0.93 -13.23 -11.61
N GLY A 23 1.40 -14.19 -10.81
CA GLY A 23 2.81 -14.56 -10.82
C GLY A 23 3.72 -13.73 -9.93
N HIS A 24 3.18 -12.80 -9.17
CA HIS A 24 4.01 -12.04 -8.23
C HIS A 24 3.35 -11.94 -6.86
N PRO A 25 4.18 -11.80 -5.82
CA PRO A 25 3.66 -11.78 -4.45
C PRO A 25 2.89 -10.50 -4.12
N ASP A 26 1.84 -10.64 -3.33
CA ASP A 26 1.20 -9.49 -2.71
C ASP A 26 1.05 -9.77 -1.21
N PHE A 27 0.83 -8.70 -0.45
CA PHE A 27 0.70 -8.78 0.99
C PHE A 27 -0.60 -8.11 1.38
N ARG A 28 -1.37 -8.80 2.22
CA ARG A 28 -2.73 -8.39 2.55
C ARG A 28 -2.91 -8.25 4.04
N ALA A 29 -3.79 -7.32 4.42
CA ALA A 29 -4.22 -7.16 5.79
C ALA A 29 -4.99 -8.41 6.23
N PRO A 30 -5.06 -8.67 7.55
CA PRO A 30 -5.76 -9.87 8.03
C PRO A 30 -7.25 -9.83 7.74
N GLY A 31 -7.86 -11.00 7.72
CA GLY A 31 -9.29 -11.12 7.52
C GLY A 31 -9.61 -11.83 6.23
N LEU A 32 -10.86 -12.29 6.14
CA LEU A 32 -11.32 -13.07 5.01
C LEU A 32 -11.18 -12.31 3.69
N ASN A 33 -11.46 -11.02 3.72
CA ASN A 33 -11.35 -10.17 2.55
C ASN A 33 -10.28 -9.11 2.75
N GLY A 34 -9.15 -9.53 3.30
CA GLY A 34 -8.05 -8.61 3.57
C GLY A 34 -7.58 -7.89 2.31
N ARG A 35 -7.40 -6.58 2.43
CA ARG A 35 -6.98 -5.78 1.30
C ARG A 35 -5.48 -5.85 1.09
N ILE A 36 -5.07 -5.80 -0.17
CA ILE A 36 -3.66 -5.74 -0.52
C ILE A 36 -3.11 -4.40 -0.06
N PHE A 37 -1.96 -4.40 0.61
CA PHE A 37 -1.28 -3.16 0.98
C PHE A 37 0.09 -3.03 0.33
N ALA A 38 0.66 -4.12 -0.18
CA ALA A 38 1.98 -4.09 -0.79
C ALA A 38 2.11 -5.22 -1.81
N THR A 39 2.97 -5.02 -2.81
CA THR A 39 3.29 -6.04 -3.80
C THR A 39 4.77 -6.03 -4.09
N ILE A 40 5.29 -7.14 -4.66
CA ILE A 40 6.64 -7.18 -5.22
C ILE A 40 6.48 -7.31 -6.73
N HIS A 41 7.18 -6.46 -7.49
CA HIS A 41 7.08 -6.48 -8.95
C HIS A 41 7.85 -7.67 -9.54
N HIS A 42 7.54 -8.00 -10.79
CA HIS A 42 8.19 -9.11 -11.48
C HIS A 42 9.70 -8.98 -11.53
N SER A 43 10.23 -7.76 -11.58
CA SER A 43 11.67 -7.54 -11.63
C SER A 43 12.37 -7.99 -10.35
N HIS A 44 11.63 -8.06 -9.23
CA HIS A 44 12.16 -8.31 -7.89
C HIS A 44 13.11 -7.21 -7.42
N GLU A 45 13.08 -6.04 -8.09
CA GLU A 45 13.91 -4.90 -7.72
C GLU A 45 13.09 -3.74 -7.16
N SER A 46 11.78 -3.87 -7.22
CA SER A 46 10.87 -2.84 -6.74
C SER A 46 9.55 -3.47 -6.31
N GLY A 47 8.75 -2.69 -5.61
CA GLY A 47 7.42 -3.10 -5.19
C GLY A 47 6.50 -1.91 -5.13
N SER A 48 5.23 -2.16 -4.85
CA SER A 48 4.24 -1.09 -4.71
C SER A 48 3.67 -1.09 -3.31
N LEU A 49 3.33 0.11 -2.83
CA LEU A 49 2.69 0.33 -1.54
C LEU A 49 1.41 1.11 -1.78
N LEU A 50 0.32 0.71 -1.14
CA LEU A 50 -0.97 1.37 -1.31
C LEU A 50 -1.10 2.51 -0.29
N LEU A 51 -0.57 3.65 -0.64
CA LEU A 51 -0.60 4.85 0.19
C LEU A 51 -1.77 5.75 -0.20
N THR A 52 -2.05 6.75 0.61
CA THR A 52 -2.94 7.82 0.18
C THR A 52 -2.16 8.82 -0.66
N PRO A 53 -2.84 9.67 -1.44
CA PRO A 53 -2.10 10.68 -2.22
C PRO A 53 -1.22 11.59 -1.37
N ALA A 54 -1.67 11.97 -0.19
CA ALA A 54 -0.87 12.82 0.71
C ALA A 54 0.37 12.08 1.19
N GLN A 55 0.22 10.80 1.57
CA GLN A 55 1.35 9.98 2.00
C GLN A 55 2.33 9.77 0.85
N GLN A 56 1.81 9.51 -0.35
CA GLN A 56 2.64 9.36 -1.54
C GLN A 56 3.50 10.60 -1.75
N GLN A 57 2.87 11.76 -1.70
CA GLN A 57 3.58 13.01 -1.95
C GLN A 57 4.70 13.22 -0.93
N ARG A 58 4.43 12.87 0.33
CA ARG A 58 5.46 12.98 1.36
C ARG A 58 6.71 12.19 1.01
N PHE A 59 6.55 10.91 0.63
CA PHE A 59 7.71 10.08 0.32
C PHE A 59 8.38 10.49 -0.99
N LEU A 60 7.61 10.96 -1.97
CA LEU A 60 8.19 11.50 -3.19
C LEU A 60 9.08 12.71 -2.90
N ASP A 61 8.65 13.54 -1.96
CA ASP A 61 9.41 14.74 -1.60
C ASP A 61 10.64 14.39 -0.76
N GLU A 62 10.50 13.45 0.17
CA GLU A 62 11.57 13.11 1.11
C GLU A 62 12.63 12.22 0.50
N VAL A 63 12.24 11.24 -0.33
CA VAL A 63 13.17 10.28 -0.90
C VAL A 63 12.85 10.04 -2.38
N PRO A 64 13.04 11.07 -3.20
CA PRO A 64 12.65 10.98 -4.63
C PRO A 64 13.41 9.92 -5.41
N ASP A 65 14.59 9.51 -4.95
CA ASP A 65 15.34 8.47 -5.64
C ASP A 65 14.72 7.09 -5.43
N ALA A 66 13.96 6.92 -4.36
CA ALA A 66 13.40 5.62 -4.02
C ALA A 66 11.92 5.48 -4.39
N PHE A 67 11.15 6.55 -4.26
CA PHE A 67 9.69 6.47 -4.44
C PHE A 67 9.22 7.18 -5.70
N TYR A 68 8.28 6.55 -6.41
CA TYR A 68 7.66 7.15 -7.58
C TYR A 68 6.23 6.61 -7.72
N PRO A 69 5.31 7.37 -8.34
CA PRO A 69 3.93 6.90 -8.45
C PRO A 69 3.83 5.70 -9.38
N VAL A 70 2.92 4.79 -9.06
CA VAL A 70 2.54 3.74 -10.00
C VAL A 70 1.90 4.44 -11.21
N ALA A 71 2.13 3.91 -12.41
CA ALA A 71 1.60 4.51 -13.62
C ALA A 71 0.07 4.47 -13.62
N GLY A 72 -0.54 5.51 -14.18
CA GLY A 72 -1.97 5.55 -14.42
C GLY A 72 -2.80 5.93 -13.21
N ALA A 73 -4.06 5.52 -13.24
CA ALA A 73 -5.04 5.91 -12.22
C ALA A 73 -4.67 5.43 -10.82
N TRP A 74 -4.04 4.27 -10.72
CA TRP A 74 -3.63 3.75 -9.42
C TRP A 74 -2.64 4.68 -8.74
N GLY A 75 -1.67 5.19 -9.51
CA GLY A 75 -0.70 6.14 -8.96
C GLY A 75 -1.36 7.44 -8.53
N ARG A 76 -2.34 7.90 -9.30
CA ARG A 76 -3.08 9.11 -8.93
C ARG A 76 -3.87 8.92 -7.65
N GLY A 77 -4.27 7.69 -7.36
CA GLY A 77 -4.97 7.35 -6.11
C GLY A 77 -4.05 7.11 -4.92
N GLY A 78 -2.74 7.17 -5.13
CA GLY A 78 -1.79 7.03 -4.04
C GLY A 78 -0.87 5.82 -4.14
N ALA A 79 -1.13 4.87 -5.05
CA ALA A 79 -0.27 3.71 -5.18
C ALA A 79 1.13 4.17 -5.57
N THR A 80 2.13 3.72 -4.81
CA THR A 80 3.48 4.24 -4.89
C THR A 80 4.47 3.11 -5.05
N SER A 81 5.34 3.23 -6.02
CA SER A 81 6.42 2.26 -6.24
C SER A 81 7.64 2.64 -5.42
N VAL A 82 8.39 1.64 -5.00
CA VAL A 82 9.63 1.86 -4.25
C VAL A 82 10.73 0.99 -4.84
N ARG A 83 11.89 1.61 -5.07
CA ARG A 83 13.09 0.89 -5.54
C ARG A 83 13.83 0.37 -4.33
N PHE A 84 14.03 -0.95 -4.30
CA PHE A 84 14.66 -1.56 -3.13
C PHE A 84 16.10 -1.08 -2.93
N ALA A 85 16.82 -0.83 -4.01
CA ALA A 85 18.21 -0.41 -3.93
C ALA A 85 18.40 1.01 -3.37
N ALA A 86 17.34 1.82 -3.39
CA ALA A 86 17.44 3.23 -3.02
C ALA A 86 16.77 3.58 -1.71
N VAL A 87 16.11 2.61 -1.05
CA VAL A 87 15.38 2.87 0.18
C VAL A 87 16.08 2.17 1.35
N ASP A 88 16.09 2.81 2.52
CA ASP A 88 16.62 2.16 3.71
C ASP A 88 15.47 1.47 4.46
N GLU A 89 15.86 0.62 5.40
CA GLU A 89 14.89 -0.20 6.12
C GLU A 89 13.94 0.64 6.97
N GLU A 90 14.44 1.68 7.60
CA GLU A 90 13.63 2.52 8.47
C GLU A 90 12.55 3.26 7.66
N THR A 91 12.93 3.84 6.55
CA THR A 91 12.00 4.55 5.68
C THR A 91 10.97 3.60 5.09
N LEU A 92 11.41 2.43 4.64
CA LEU A 92 10.49 1.44 4.09
C LEU A 92 9.53 0.96 5.17
N GLY A 93 10.03 0.72 6.37
CA GLY A 93 9.19 0.30 7.49
C GLY A 93 8.09 1.30 7.78
N GLU A 94 8.42 2.58 7.73
CA GLU A 94 7.42 3.63 7.96
C GLU A 94 6.36 3.64 6.85
N ALA A 95 6.80 3.59 5.60
CA ALA A 95 5.87 3.58 4.46
C ALA A 95 5.01 2.32 4.46
N MET A 96 5.61 1.17 4.78
CA MET A 96 4.88 -0.10 4.84
C MET A 96 3.82 -0.07 5.93
N THR A 97 4.15 0.51 7.10
CA THR A 97 3.20 0.63 8.20
C THR A 97 1.99 1.45 7.78
N LEU A 98 2.24 2.56 7.09
CA LEU A 98 1.13 3.40 6.62
C LEU A 98 0.26 2.65 5.62
N ALA A 99 0.87 1.91 4.69
CA ALA A 99 0.11 1.13 3.71
C ALA A 99 -0.75 0.07 4.42
N TRP A 100 -0.17 -0.62 5.40
CA TRP A 100 -0.89 -1.63 6.17
C TRP A 100 -2.05 -0.98 6.95
N GLN A 101 -1.81 0.17 7.58
CA GLN A 101 -2.86 0.87 8.31
C GLN A 101 -3.99 1.31 7.39
N ASN A 102 -3.66 1.77 6.18
CA ASN A 102 -4.68 2.15 5.21
C ASN A 102 -5.58 0.95 4.87
N ALA A 103 -4.99 -0.21 4.68
CA ALA A 103 -5.74 -1.42 4.37
C ALA A 103 -6.62 -1.84 5.53
N MET A 104 -6.10 -1.75 6.76
CA MET A 104 -6.86 -2.07 7.96
C MET A 104 -8.03 -1.12 8.13
N ASN A 105 -7.80 0.17 7.93
CA ASN A 105 -8.84 1.17 8.10
C ASN A 105 -9.97 0.99 7.10
N LYS A 106 -9.64 0.67 5.86
CA LYS A 106 -10.66 0.43 4.85
C LYS A 106 -11.50 -0.79 5.19
N ALA A 107 -10.86 -1.84 5.68
CA ALA A 107 -11.58 -3.05 6.08
C ALA A 107 -12.56 -2.76 7.21
N VAL A 108 -12.15 -1.94 8.17
CA VAL A 108 -12.99 -1.56 9.30
C VAL A 108 -14.11 -0.62 8.87
N LYS A 109 -13.80 0.36 8.05
CA LYS A 109 -14.79 1.34 7.63
C LYS A 109 -15.88 0.78 6.74
N LYS A 110 -15.54 -0.20 5.95
CA LYS A 110 -16.47 -0.72 4.96
C LYS A 110 -17.82 -1.11 5.52
N PRO A 111 -17.91 -1.85 6.60
CA PRO A 111 -19.23 -2.23 7.12
C PRO A 111 -20.01 -1.09 7.73
N VAL A 112 -19.35 -0.01 8.03
CA VAL A 112 -20.02 1.12 8.66
C VAL A 112 -20.81 1.96 7.68
N ARG A 113 -20.43 1.97 6.46
CA ARG A 113 -20.99 2.77 5.53
C ARG A 113 -22.21 2.43 5.05
N ARG A 114 -22.74 2.60 5.09
CA ARG A 114 -23.88 2.33 4.64
C ARG A 114 -24.70 3.24 4.67
N PRO A 115 -24.75 3.83 4.67
CA PRO A 115 -25.76 4.56 4.41
C PRO A 115 -25.46 5.76 3.76
N ALA A 116 -25.28 5.95 3.37
CA ALA A 116 -25.21 6.82 2.96
C ALA A 116 -24.79 7.63 2.31
N ARG A 117 -24.68 7.61 1.82
CA ARG A 117 -24.29 8.17 1.25
C ARG A 117 -24.49 8.97 0.72
N LYS A 118 -24.63 8.90 0.37
CA LYS A 118 -24.61 9.20 -0.05
C LYS A 118 -24.74 10.16 -0.23
N GLN A 119 -24.77 10.20 -0.58
CA GLN A 119 -24.75 10.58 -0.55
C GLN A 119 -24.82 11.58 -0.73
N LYS A 120 -25.05 11.92 -1.16
CA LYS A 120 -25.00 12.43 -1.20
C LYS A 120 -25.35 13.26 -1.39
N PRO A 121 -25.80 13.46 -1.64
CA PRO A 121 -25.97 13.82 -1.66
C PRO A 121 -26.34 14.55 -1.91
N LYS A 122 -26.43 14.56 -2.10
CA LYS A 122 -26.51 14.70 -1.92
C LYS A 122 -26.85 15.29 -1.90
N GLY A 123 -27.41 15.56 -2.24
CA GLY A 123 -27.49 15.45 -1.77
C GLY A 123 -27.98 15.80 -1.79
N LYS A 124 -28.26 15.66 -1.79
CA LYS A 124 -28.39 15.46 -1.34
C LYS A 124 -28.35 15.80 -1.11
N LYS A 125 -28.79 16.26 -1.44
CA LYS A 125 -28.69 16.15 -0.83
C LYS A 125 -28.38 16.26 -0.73
#